data_5facd77a94c0108c06f10f85641c2277
#
_entry.id   5facd77a94c0108c06f10f85641c2277
#
_cell.length_a   1.000
_cell.length_b   1.000
_cell.length_c   1.000
_cell.angle_alpha   90.00
_cell.angle_beta   90.00
_cell.angle_gamma   90.00
#
_symmetry.space_group_name_H-M   'P 1'
#
loop_
_entity.id
_entity.type
_entity.pdbx_description
1 polymer ?
#
loop_
_entity_poly.entity_id
_entity_poly.type
_entity_poly.pdbx_seq_one_letter_code
_entity_poly.pdbx_strand_id
1 'polypeptide(L)'
;MENNIEQYINKIINGDCVKVMNSMPEKSIDQLITSPPYNCNISYDSYNDGLTMEQYWEWTEKWLTEAYRVLKDDGRIALNIPYEINVQDRGGRVFMVGEFWMLMKKVGFNFFGVVDLEEQSPHRSKTTAWGSWMSSSSPYIYNPKECVILAYKKFHKKQTKGQAQWLGTPVIQDDGKNK
;
A
#
# COMPACT_ATOMS: atom_id res chain seq x y z
N MET A 1 2.62 31.53 5.82
CA MET A 1 3.68 31.05 4.90
C MET A 1 2.98 30.27 3.82
N GLU A 2 3.07 30.68 2.57
CA GLU A 2 2.53 29.87 1.46
C GLU A 2 3.28 28.56 1.44
N ASN A 3 2.56 27.45 1.62
CA ASN A 3 3.12 26.12 1.52
C ASN A 3 3.49 25.87 0.05
N ASN A 4 4.74 26.12 -0.31
CA ASN A 4 5.24 25.91 -1.66
C ASN A 4 5.71 24.47 -1.81
N ILE A 5 5.19 23.74 -2.83
CA ILE A 5 5.60 22.36 -3.12
C ILE A 5 7.07 22.24 -3.51
N GLU A 6 7.68 23.29 -4.05
CA GLU A 6 9.07 23.28 -4.53
C GLU A 6 10.08 22.87 -3.45
N GLN A 7 9.81 23.19 -2.18
CA GLN A 7 10.66 22.77 -1.08
C GLN A 7 10.77 21.25 -0.89
N TYR A 8 9.85 20.48 -1.47
CA TYR A 8 9.80 19.03 -1.38
C TYR A 8 10.29 18.30 -2.64
N ILE A 9 10.44 19.02 -3.77
CA ILE A 9 10.81 18.42 -5.06
C ILE A 9 12.25 17.90 -5.02
N ASN A 10 12.44 16.65 -5.48
CA ASN A 10 13.73 15.96 -5.54
C ASN A 10 14.47 15.86 -4.19
N LYS A 11 13.74 15.76 -3.09
CA LYS A 11 14.32 15.64 -1.74
C LYS A 11 13.86 14.34 -1.07
N ILE A 12 14.76 13.82 -0.25
CA ILE A 12 14.44 12.78 0.73
C ILE A 12 14.22 13.50 2.07
N ILE A 13 13.04 13.30 2.66
CA ILE A 13 12.65 13.95 3.90
C ILE A 13 12.53 12.88 4.97
N ASN A 14 13.39 12.95 5.97
CA ASN A 14 13.30 12.09 7.14
C ASN A 14 12.32 12.68 8.16
N GLY A 15 11.24 11.96 8.46
CA GLY A 15 10.23 12.42 9.40
C GLY A 15 8.97 11.56 9.39
N ASP A 16 8.08 11.83 10.33
CA ASP A 16 6.74 11.21 10.36
C ASP A 16 5.93 11.65 9.14
N CYS A 17 5.43 10.67 8.39
CA CYS A 17 4.75 10.93 7.11
C CYS A 17 3.49 11.79 7.26
N VAL A 18 2.73 11.63 8.35
CA VAL A 18 1.53 12.44 8.61
C VAL A 18 1.91 13.90 8.82
N LYS A 19 2.94 14.16 9.64
CA LYS A 19 3.43 15.52 9.91
C LYS A 19 4.00 16.18 8.66
N VAL A 20 4.77 15.42 7.87
CA VAL A 20 5.35 15.92 6.61
C VAL A 20 4.23 16.23 5.61
N MET A 21 3.30 15.30 5.37
CA MET A 21 2.19 15.56 4.45
C MET A 21 1.31 16.72 4.92
N ASN A 22 1.05 16.86 6.22
CA ASN A 22 0.26 17.96 6.78
C ASN A 22 0.86 19.34 6.44
N SER A 23 2.19 19.45 6.33
CA SER A 23 2.87 20.66 5.90
C SER A 23 2.93 20.88 4.38
N MET A 24 2.52 19.89 3.59
CA MET A 24 2.46 20.02 2.13
C MET A 24 1.17 20.72 1.68
N PRO A 25 1.21 21.46 0.53
CA PRO A 25 0.00 22.00 -0.07
C PRO A 25 -0.98 20.89 -0.43
N GLU A 26 -2.26 21.16 -0.31
CA GLU A 26 -3.28 20.27 -0.85
C GLU A 26 -3.20 20.20 -2.39
N LYS A 27 -3.61 19.06 -2.97
CA LYS A 27 -3.67 18.87 -4.44
C LYS A 27 -2.35 19.16 -5.16
N SER A 28 -1.22 18.82 -4.54
CA SER A 28 0.12 19.10 -5.06
C SER A 28 0.83 17.89 -5.63
N ILE A 29 0.41 16.67 -5.25
CA ILE A 29 1.07 15.41 -5.59
C ILE A 29 0.29 14.67 -6.69
N ASP A 30 0.99 14.20 -7.71
CA ASP A 30 0.39 13.44 -8.81
C ASP A 30 0.17 11.98 -8.46
N GLN A 31 1.11 11.39 -7.71
CA GLN A 31 1.09 9.98 -7.37
C GLN A 31 1.75 9.73 -6.01
N LEU A 32 1.16 8.84 -5.23
CA LEU A 32 1.71 8.30 -4.00
C LEU A 32 1.91 6.81 -4.16
N ILE A 33 3.12 6.33 -3.87
CA ILE A 33 3.46 4.90 -3.88
C ILE A 33 4.04 4.57 -2.51
N THR A 34 3.48 3.58 -1.83
CA THR A 34 3.93 3.23 -0.49
C THR A 34 3.68 1.77 -0.15
N SER A 35 4.52 1.26 0.76
CA SER A 35 4.34 0.01 1.49
C SER A 35 4.46 0.38 2.97
N PRO A 36 3.36 0.62 3.68
CA PRO A 36 3.42 0.99 5.10
C PRO A 36 3.86 -0.20 5.95
N PRO A 37 4.33 0.02 7.19
CA PRO A 37 4.50 -1.08 8.14
C PRO A 37 3.22 -1.90 8.28
N TYR A 38 3.35 -3.25 8.36
CA TYR A 38 2.20 -4.15 8.33
C TYR A 38 1.70 -4.58 9.72
N ASN A 39 2.27 -4.02 10.77
CA ASN A 39 1.96 -4.38 12.16
C ASN A 39 2.27 -5.86 12.52
N CYS A 40 3.39 -6.36 11.99
CA CYS A 40 3.83 -7.76 12.14
C CYS A 40 4.91 -7.95 13.22
N ASN A 41 5.09 -7.02 14.13
CA ASN A 41 6.16 -7.02 15.15
C ASN A 41 7.58 -6.97 14.55
N ILE A 42 7.75 -6.30 13.41
CA ILE A 42 9.09 -6.05 12.87
C ILE A 42 9.78 -5.02 13.77
N SER A 43 11.03 -5.30 14.14
CA SER A 43 11.82 -4.35 14.93
C SER A 43 12.32 -3.22 14.05
N TYR A 44 11.73 -2.03 14.21
CA TYR A 44 12.22 -0.78 13.64
C TYR A 44 12.82 0.09 14.75
N ASP A 45 13.81 0.93 14.42
CA ASP A 45 14.51 1.75 15.43
C ASP A 45 13.58 2.73 16.16
N SER A 46 12.64 3.35 15.45
CA SER A 46 11.81 4.43 15.98
C SER A 46 10.30 4.23 15.82
N TYR A 47 9.88 3.13 15.21
CA TYR A 47 8.47 2.82 14.98
C TYR A 47 8.07 1.53 15.69
N ASN A 48 6.96 1.57 16.42
CA ASN A 48 6.39 0.38 17.07
C ASN A 48 5.46 -0.35 16.09
N ASP A 49 5.94 -1.44 15.49
CA ASP A 49 5.16 -2.32 14.60
C ASP A 49 4.32 -3.36 15.35
N GLY A 50 4.10 -3.15 16.64
CA GLY A 50 3.31 -3.99 17.53
C GLY A 50 2.12 -3.28 18.15
N LEU A 51 1.45 -2.40 17.41
CA LEU A 51 0.26 -1.70 17.85
C LEU A 51 -0.93 -2.66 18.00
N THR A 52 -1.90 -2.33 18.86
CA THR A 52 -3.21 -2.98 18.77
C THR A 52 -3.79 -2.75 17.38
N MET A 53 -4.65 -3.65 16.91
CA MET A 53 -5.26 -3.47 15.56
C MET A 53 -6.08 -2.19 15.48
N GLU A 54 -6.76 -1.79 16.55
CA GLU A 54 -7.48 -0.53 16.63
C GLU A 54 -6.55 0.68 16.44
N GLN A 55 -5.46 0.74 17.20
CA GLN A 55 -4.44 1.81 17.07
C GLN A 55 -3.82 1.84 15.67
N TYR A 56 -3.57 0.67 15.09
CA TYR A 56 -3.03 0.56 13.74
C TYR A 56 -3.99 1.12 12.69
N TRP A 57 -5.27 0.81 12.78
CA TRP A 57 -6.27 1.35 11.85
C TRP A 57 -6.53 2.84 12.04
N GLU A 58 -6.52 3.34 13.28
CA GLU A 58 -6.59 4.78 13.53
C GLU A 58 -5.39 5.53 12.93
N TRP A 59 -4.19 5.00 13.08
CA TRP A 59 -3.00 5.56 12.46
C TRP A 59 -3.08 5.48 10.93
N THR A 60 -3.53 4.36 10.39
CA THR A 60 -3.72 4.15 8.95
C THR A 60 -4.71 5.16 8.36
N GLU A 61 -5.81 5.40 9.03
CA GLU A 61 -6.80 6.39 8.60
C GLU A 61 -6.20 7.81 8.55
N LYS A 62 -5.38 8.16 9.52
CA LYS A 62 -4.72 9.48 9.57
C LYS A 62 -3.81 9.72 8.37
N TRP A 63 -2.91 8.78 8.07
CA TRP A 63 -2.02 8.99 6.93
C TRP A 63 -2.74 8.85 5.58
N LEU A 64 -3.76 8.00 5.44
CA LEU A 64 -4.59 7.92 4.24
C LEU A 64 -5.35 9.23 3.99
N THR A 65 -5.84 9.86 5.05
CA THR A 65 -6.54 11.15 4.96
C THR A 65 -5.60 12.25 4.44
N GLU A 66 -4.38 12.32 4.97
CA GLU A 66 -3.39 13.28 4.49
C GLU A 66 -2.93 12.96 3.06
N ALA A 67 -2.75 11.67 2.74
CA ALA A 67 -2.46 11.22 1.38
C ALA A 67 -3.55 11.67 0.39
N TYR A 68 -4.81 11.51 0.76
CA TYR A 68 -5.93 11.97 -0.05
C TYR A 68 -5.92 13.50 -0.23
N ARG A 69 -5.62 14.25 0.83
CA ARG A 69 -5.59 15.71 0.79
C ARG A 69 -4.51 16.23 -0.16
N VAL A 70 -3.29 15.71 -0.06
CA VAL A 70 -2.15 16.18 -0.88
C VAL A 70 -2.22 15.72 -2.34
N LEU A 71 -2.89 14.61 -2.65
CA LEU A 71 -3.07 14.16 -4.01
C LEU A 71 -3.91 15.15 -4.82
N LYS A 72 -3.54 15.39 -6.07
CA LYS A 72 -4.35 16.11 -7.07
C LYS A 72 -5.69 15.40 -7.30
N ASP A 73 -6.68 16.09 -7.83
CA ASP A 73 -8.00 15.50 -8.06
C ASP A 73 -7.96 14.32 -9.06
N ASP A 74 -6.97 14.27 -9.95
CA ASP A 74 -6.65 13.15 -10.83
C ASP A 74 -5.47 12.29 -10.33
N GLY A 75 -5.04 12.53 -9.08
CA GLY A 75 -3.95 11.83 -8.42
C GLY A 75 -4.29 10.38 -8.11
N ARG A 76 -3.25 9.56 -7.99
CA ARG A 76 -3.37 8.11 -7.76
C ARG A 76 -2.55 7.67 -6.58
N ILE A 77 -2.99 6.60 -5.94
CA ILE A 77 -2.25 5.89 -4.92
C ILE A 77 -2.02 4.44 -5.36
N ALA A 78 -0.80 3.95 -5.15
CA ALA A 78 -0.42 2.55 -5.27
C ALA A 78 0.04 2.08 -3.90
N LEU A 79 -0.72 1.19 -3.30
CA LEU A 79 -0.51 0.72 -1.93
C LEU A 79 -0.15 -0.76 -1.94
N ASN A 80 1.13 -1.07 -1.64
CA ASN A 80 1.60 -2.45 -1.50
C ASN A 80 1.32 -2.96 -0.09
N ILE A 81 0.61 -4.09 0.01
CA ILE A 81 0.25 -4.74 1.27
C ILE A 81 0.18 -6.26 1.13
N PRO A 82 0.37 -7.03 2.20
CA PRO A 82 0.06 -8.45 2.20
C PRO A 82 -1.45 -8.67 2.12
N TYR A 83 -1.87 -9.81 1.57
CA TYR A 83 -3.28 -10.20 1.59
C TYR A 83 -3.81 -10.37 3.00
N GLU A 84 -3.01 -10.97 3.86
CA GLU A 84 -3.35 -11.25 5.25
C GLU A 84 -2.12 -11.18 6.14
N ILE A 85 -2.33 -10.91 7.41
CA ILE A 85 -1.33 -11.04 8.47
C ILE A 85 -1.87 -11.93 9.58
N ASN A 86 -0.97 -12.52 10.35
CA ASN A 86 -1.32 -13.28 11.54
C ASN A 86 -0.77 -12.57 12.78
N VAL A 87 -1.66 -12.06 13.59
CA VAL A 87 -1.35 -11.33 14.84
C VAL A 87 -2.03 -12.04 16.02
N GLN A 88 -1.68 -13.32 16.22
CA GLN A 88 -2.32 -14.21 17.18
C GLN A 88 -2.50 -13.61 18.59
N ASP A 89 -1.53 -12.83 19.03
CA ASP A 89 -1.52 -12.12 20.31
C ASP A 89 -2.41 -10.86 20.34
N ARG A 90 -2.89 -10.39 19.19
CA ARG A 90 -3.59 -9.09 19.04
C ARG A 90 -4.87 -9.16 18.20
N GLY A 91 -5.42 -10.33 17.95
CA GLY A 91 -6.68 -10.46 17.22
C GLY A 91 -6.75 -11.56 16.16
N GLY A 92 -5.70 -12.37 16.03
CA GLY A 92 -5.67 -13.50 15.10
C GLY A 92 -5.33 -13.11 13.66
N ARG A 93 -6.01 -13.70 12.68
CA ARG A 93 -5.75 -13.44 11.25
C ARG A 93 -6.58 -12.25 10.78
N VAL A 94 -5.93 -11.34 10.06
CA VAL A 94 -6.55 -10.13 9.54
C VAL A 94 -6.46 -10.14 8.02
N PHE A 95 -7.57 -9.92 7.34
CA PHE A 95 -7.64 -9.77 5.88
C PHE A 95 -7.30 -8.32 5.51
N MET A 96 -6.00 -8.04 5.34
CA MET A 96 -5.46 -6.70 5.16
C MET A 96 -6.05 -5.97 3.96
N VAL A 97 -6.19 -6.66 2.82
CA VAL A 97 -6.74 -6.06 1.59
C VAL A 97 -8.16 -5.52 1.80
N GLY A 98 -8.99 -6.27 2.50
CA GLY A 98 -10.36 -5.85 2.82
C GLY A 98 -10.39 -4.63 3.72
N GLU A 99 -9.64 -4.67 4.82
CA GLU A 99 -9.58 -3.58 5.79
C GLU A 99 -9.03 -2.28 5.17
N PHE A 100 -7.91 -2.38 4.46
CA PHE A 100 -7.34 -1.23 3.76
C PHE A 100 -8.31 -0.65 2.73
N TRP A 101 -8.97 -1.51 1.95
CA TRP A 101 -9.94 -1.00 0.97
C TRP A 101 -11.13 -0.30 1.63
N MET A 102 -11.64 -0.83 2.73
CA MET A 102 -12.73 -0.18 3.48
C MET A 102 -12.31 1.20 4.02
N LEU A 103 -11.09 1.32 4.55
CA LEU A 103 -10.55 2.61 5.00
C LEU A 103 -10.32 3.57 3.82
N MET A 104 -9.72 3.13 2.74
CA MET A 104 -9.51 3.94 1.54
C MET A 104 -10.83 4.48 0.99
N LYS A 105 -11.86 3.63 0.94
CA LYS A 105 -13.22 4.02 0.53
C LYS A 105 -13.82 5.05 1.50
N LYS A 106 -13.67 4.85 2.81
CA LYS A 106 -14.12 5.80 3.85
C LYS A 106 -13.49 7.18 3.68
N VAL A 107 -12.20 7.23 3.37
CA VAL A 107 -11.45 8.47 3.11
C VAL A 107 -11.89 9.15 1.81
N GLY A 108 -12.42 8.40 0.84
CA GLY A 108 -12.96 8.94 -0.41
C GLY A 108 -12.26 8.47 -1.69
N PHE A 109 -11.34 7.52 -1.59
CA PHE A 109 -10.70 6.93 -2.78
C PHE A 109 -11.67 6.09 -3.60
N ASN A 110 -11.46 6.11 -4.91
CA ASN A 110 -12.16 5.29 -5.87
C ASN A 110 -11.25 4.15 -6.34
N PHE A 111 -11.80 2.96 -6.46
CA PHE A 111 -11.06 1.77 -6.86
C PHE A 111 -10.63 1.84 -8.32
N PHE A 112 -9.38 1.46 -8.59
CA PHE A 112 -8.85 1.36 -9.95
C PHE A 112 -8.53 -0.07 -10.33
N GLY A 113 -7.88 -0.84 -9.43
CA GLY A 113 -7.51 -2.22 -9.68
C GLY A 113 -6.63 -2.78 -8.56
N VAL A 114 -6.31 -4.06 -8.68
CA VAL A 114 -5.32 -4.75 -7.85
C VAL A 114 -4.34 -5.46 -8.76
N VAL A 115 -3.06 -5.39 -8.41
CA VAL A 115 -1.99 -6.15 -9.06
C VAL A 115 -1.41 -7.11 -8.04
N ASP A 116 -1.45 -8.39 -8.34
CA ASP A 116 -0.83 -9.40 -7.49
C ASP A 116 0.69 -9.39 -7.67
N LEU A 117 1.39 -9.44 -6.55
CA LEU A 117 2.83 -9.65 -6.52
C LEU A 117 3.11 -11.12 -6.23
N GLU A 118 3.61 -11.81 -7.22
CA GLU A 118 3.97 -13.21 -7.08
C GLU A 118 5.46 -13.32 -6.78
N GLU A 119 5.79 -13.79 -5.58
CA GLU A 119 7.16 -14.07 -5.20
C GLU A 119 7.56 -15.42 -5.74
N GLN A 120 8.60 -15.45 -6.59
CA GLN A 120 9.13 -16.68 -7.19
C GLN A 120 10.10 -17.42 -6.26
N SER A 121 10.30 -16.99 -5.02
CA SER A 121 11.15 -17.68 -4.06
C SER A 121 10.57 -19.06 -3.73
N PRO A 122 11.31 -20.17 -3.94
CA PRO A 122 10.85 -21.52 -3.62
C PRO A 122 10.50 -21.70 -2.13
N HIS A 123 11.06 -20.85 -1.25
CA HIS A 123 10.82 -20.91 0.19
C HIS A 123 9.54 -20.18 0.61
N ARG A 124 9.05 -19.21 -0.16
CA ARG A 124 7.86 -18.42 0.14
C ARG A 124 6.64 -18.79 -0.71
N SER A 125 6.85 -19.44 -1.85
CA SER A 125 5.77 -19.89 -2.73
C SER A 125 5.04 -21.15 -2.25
N LYS A 126 5.52 -21.77 -1.16
CA LYS A 126 4.84 -22.93 -0.58
C LYS A 126 3.60 -22.49 0.19
N THR A 127 2.46 -22.51 -0.46
CA THR A 127 1.17 -22.56 0.20
C THR A 127 1.04 -23.90 0.93
N THR A 128 1.64 -24.01 2.11
CA THR A 128 1.48 -25.20 2.94
C THR A 128 0.33 -24.95 3.90
N ALA A 129 -0.63 -25.84 3.89
CA ALA A 129 -1.57 -25.93 5.00
C ALA A 129 -0.77 -26.34 6.24
N TRP A 130 -0.61 -25.41 7.19
CA TRP A 130 -0.09 -25.70 8.52
C TRP A 130 -1.28 -26.02 9.42
N GLY A 131 -1.32 -27.17 9.91
CA GLY A 131 -2.26 -27.66 10.87
C GLY A 131 -1.76 -29.01 11.34
N SER A 132 -2.33 -29.57 12.40
CA SER A 132 -1.99 -30.92 12.80
C SER A 132 -2.29 -31.84 11.62
N TRP A 133 -1.25 -32.44 11.06
CA TRP A 133 -1.37 -33.47 10.03
C TRP A 133 -2.41 -34.51 10.46
N MET A 134 -3.39 -34.77 9.60
CA MET A 134 -4.51 -35.68 9.86
C MET A 134 -5.47 -35.23 10.99
N SER A 135 -5.43 -34.00 11.47
CA SER A 135 -6.38 -33.46 12.45
C SER A 135 -7.08 -32.23 11.87
N SER A 136 -8.39 -32.17 12.02
CA SER A 136 -9.22 -31.03 11.60
C SER A 136 -9.27 -29.90 12.65
N SER A 137 -8.49 -30.01 13.71
CA SER A 137 -8.61 -29.11 14.87
C SER A 137 -8.22 -27.65 14.60
N SER A 138 -7.32 -27.39 13.65
CA SER A 138 -6.94 -26.02 13.27
C SER A 138 -6.26 -25.96 11.90
N PRO A 139 -6.91 -26.40 10.82
CA PRO A 139 -6.34 -26.26 9.49
C PRO A 139 -6.36 -24.78 9.08
N TYR A 140 -5.26 -24.27 8.53
CA TYR A 140 -5.26 -22.97 7.89
C TYR A 140 -4.48 -23.01 6.57
N ILE A 141 -4.89 -22.16 5.64
CA ILE A 141 -4.19 -21.96 4.38
C ILE A 141 -3.33 -20.70 4.56
N TYR A 142 -2.02 -20.85 4.37
CA TYR A 142 -1.10 -19.72 4.38
C TYR A 142 -1.07 -19.09 2.99
N ASN A 143 -1.35 -17.80 2.91
CA ASN A 143 -1.19 -17.01 1.69
C ASN A 143 -0.02 -16.02 1.85
N PRO A 144 1.18 -16.32 1.29
CA PRO A 144 2.33 -15.44 1.42
C PRO A 144 2.33 -14.28 0.42
N LYS A 145 1.29 -14.17 -0.40
CA LYS A 145 1.23 -13.17 -1.47
C LYS A 145 1.02 -11.76 -0.94
N GLU A 146 1.57 -10.82 -1.67
CA GLU A 146 1.28 -9.40 -1.53
C GLU A 146 0.54 -8.90 -2.76
N CYS A 147 -0.09 -7.76 -2.65
CA CYS A 147 -0.70 -7.10 -3.79
C CYS A 147 -0.51 -5.58 -3.71
N VAL A 148 -0.68 -4.93 -4.85
CA VAL A 148 -0.75 -3.48 -4.93
C VAL A 148 -2.18 -3.07 -5.21
N ILE A 149 -2.83 -2.41 -4.24
CA ILE A 149 -4.11 -1.76 -4.46
C ILE A 149 -3.85 -0.45 -5.20
N LEU A 150 -4.49 -0.30 -6.35
CA LEU A 150 -4.47 0.93 -7.12
C LEU A 150 -5.80 1.66 -6.92
N ALA A 151 -5.71 2.95 -6.58
CA ALA A 151 -6.88 3.80 -6.42
C ALA A 151 -6.61 5.22 -6.93
N TYR A 152 -7.68 5.99 -7.16
CA TYR A 152 -7.61 7.38 -7.60
C TYR A 152 -8.51 8.27 -6.74
N LYS A 153 -8.21 9.58 -6.72
CA LYS A 153 -8.94 10.52 -5.88
C LYS A 153 -10.34 10.84 -6.42
N LYS A 154 -10.47 11.58 -7.51
CA LYS A 154 -11.77 11.95 -8.08
C LYS A 154 -11.91 11.55 -9.55
N PHE A 155 -10.88 11.81 -10.36
CA PHE A 155 -10.96 11.58 -11.79
C PHE A 155 -10.16 10.38 -12.22
N HIS A 156 -10.83 9.41 -12.85
CA HIS A 156 -10.20 8.23 -13.40
C HIS A 156 -9.19 8.56 -14.51
N LYS A 157 -9.52 9.55 -15.36
CA LYS A 157 -8.62 10.00 -16.41
C LYS A 157 -7.76 11.17 -15.93
N LYS A 158 -6.48 11.14 -16.26
CA LYS A 158 -5.59 12.27 -16.02
C LYS A 158 -6.11 13.51 -16.73
N GLN A 159 -6.21 14.62 -16.01
CA GLN A 159 -6.65 15.91 -16.54
C GLN A 159 -5.48 16.66 -17.21
N THR A 160 -4.28 16.49 -16.70
CA THR A 160 -3.06 17.02 -17.29
C THR A 160 -2.54 16.07 -18.37
N LYS A 161 -2.46 16.57 -19.60
CA LYS A 161 -1.80 15.86 -20.69
C LYS A 161 -0.29 16.05 -20.58
N GLY A 162 0.36 15.22 -19.76
CA GLY A 162 1.83 15.11 -19.78
C GLY A 162 2.27 14.17 -20.90
N GLN A 163 3.43 14.46 -21.50
CA GLN A 163 4.11 13.45 -22.33
C GLN A 163 4.66 12.37 -21.41
N ALA A 164 4.33 11.10 -21.68
CA ALA A 164 4.98 9.99 -21.03
C ALA A 164 6.45 9.96 -21.46
N GLN A 165 7.36 10.24 -20.56
CA GLN A 165 8.79 10.02 -20.78
C GLN A 165 9.14 8.63 -20.28
N TRP A 166 9.57 7.77 -21.17
CA TRP A 166 10.20 6.51 -20.80
C TRP A 166 11.62 6.80 -20.31
N LEU A 167 11.83 6.62 -19.01
CA LEU A 167 13.16 6.77 -18.40
C LEU A 167 13.95 5.45 -18.34
N GLY A 168 13.49 4.40 -19.02
CA GLY A 168 14.14 3.09 -19.00
C GLY A 168 13.90 2.29 -20.28
N THR A 169 14.70 1.24 -20.47
CA THR A 169 14.48 0.26 -21.54
C THR A 169 13.24 -0.57 -21.19
N PRO A 170 12.23 -0.65 -22.06
CA PRO A 170 11.10 -1.51 -21.80
C PRO A 170 11.60 -2.97 -21.75
N VAL A 171 11.29 -3.67 -20.68
CA VAL A 171 11.44 -5.13 -20.64
C VAL A 171 10.32 -5.68 -21.50
N ILE A 172 10.61 -5.94 -22.76
CA ILE A 172 9.69 -6.68 -23.62
C ILE A 172 9.80 -8.14 -23.19
N GLN A 173 8.78 -8.66 -22.52
CA GLN A 173 8.65 -10.10 -22.43
C GLN A 173 8.42 -10.62 -23.83
N ASP A 174 9.37 -11.38 -24.33
CA ASP A 174 9.21 -12.12 -25.58
C ASP A 174 8.21 -13.25 -25.32
N ASP A 175 6.94 -13.01 -25.63
CA ASP A 175 5.88 -14.01 -25.55
C ASP A 175 5.87 -14.96 -26.74
N GLY A 176 6.90 -14.93 -27.58
CA GLY A 176 7.04 -15.78 -28.76
C GLY A 176 6.02 -15.48 -29.86
N LYS A 177 5.29 -14.40 -29.78
CA LYS A 177 4.27 -13.97 -30.76
C LYS A 177 4.72 -12.76 -31.55
N ASN A 178 5.87 -12.90 -32.24
CA ASN A 178 6.17 -12.03 -33.37
C ASN A 178 5.34 -12.46 -34.56
N LYS A 179 4.31 -11.72 -34.85
CA LYS A 179 3.71 -11.66 -36.18
C LYS A 179 3.64 -10.22 -36.64
#